data_10cf862d3498a4027f7aee341d28336c
#
_entry.id   10cf862d3498a4027f7aee341d28336c
#
_cell.length_a   1.000
_cell.length_b   1.000
_cell.length_c   1.000
_cell.angle_alpha   90.00
_cell.angle_beta   90.00
_cell.angle_gamma   90.00
#
_symmetry.space_group_name_H-M   'P 1'
#
loop_
_entity.id
_entity.type
_entity.pdbx_description
1 polymer ?
#
loop_
_entity_poly.entity_id
_entity_poly.type
_entity_poly.pdbx_seq_one_letter_code
_entity_poly.pdbx_strand_id
1 'polypeptide(L)'
;KNSNLKINKGESIGIVGTNGSGKSTLLKLVTGVVTPTTGTIKTDGKIAALLELGAGFNPEYTGIENIYLNGTMMGYTEEEMKKRVPDIIEFADIGEFINQPVKSYSSGMFARLAFAVSINVEPDILIVDEALSVGDTRFQVKCIDKMRELQESGTTILFVTHAIEQIKRFCTRAIWIKNGELIEDGEASQVVDLYDNFMKYGEKKIEKVNNEDEFRLPENSDYLAVIQKVSINKNMFKTFEKLEVEVTYDVYDNHMEDLQVGVAFYSLDRKIY
;
A
#
# COMPACT_ATOMS: atom_id res chain seq x y z
N LYS A 1 3.09 7.58 -22.71
CA LYS A 1 4.42 8.18 -22.54
C LYS A 1 5.40 7.06 -22.23
N ASN A 2 6.69 7.21 -22.61
CA ASN A 2 7.69 6.17 -22.47
C ASN A 2 8.04 5.96 -20.99
N SER A 3 7.49 4.91 -20.39
CA SER A 3 7.84 4.49 -19.03
C SER A 3 8.30 3.04 -19.10
N ASN A 4 9.47 2.76 -18.55
CA ASN A 4 9.97 1.40 -18.38
C ASN A 4 9.87 1.05 -16.88
N LEU A 5 9.09 0.04 -16.58
CA LEU A 5 8.94 -0.48 -15.22
C LEU A 5 9.28 -1.97 -15.23
N LYS A 6 10.17 -2.38 -14.35
CA LYS A 6 10.48 -3.79 -14.11
C LYS A 6 10.20 -4.12 -12.66
N ILE A 7 9.39 -5.15 -12.45
CA ILE A 7 9.06 -5.72 -11.15
C ILE A 7 9.62 -7.13 -11.12
N ASN A 8 10.38 -7.46 -10.08
CA ASN A 8 10.95 -8.79 -9.95
C ASN A 8 9.98 -9.68 -9.15
N LYS A 9 10.10 -10.99 -9.33
CA LYS A 9 9.31 -11.98 -8.59
C LYS A 9 9.58 -11.84 -7.08
N GLY A 10 8.50 -11.85 -6.29
CA GLY A 10 8.55 -11.71 -4.84
C GLY A 10 8.70 -10.27 -4.33
N GLU A 11 8.75 -9.26 -5.22
CA GLU A 11 8.73 -7.87 -4.78
C GLU A 11 7.34 -7.43 -4.29
N SER A 12 7.33 -6.62 -3.22
CA SER A 12 6.14 -5.87 -2.80
C SER A 12 6.33 -4.40 -3.13
N ILE A 13 5.53 -3.91 -4.08
CA ILE A 13 5.64 -2.56 -4.63
C ILE A 13 4.39 -1.74 -4.32
N GLY A 14 4.61 -0.54 -3.75
CA GLY A 14 3.58 0.48 -3.59
C GLY A 14 3.45 1.36 -4.83
N ILE A 15 2.21 1.69 -5.21
CA ILE A 15 1.93 2.60 -6.32
C ILE A 15 1.18 3.81 -5.77
N VAL A 16 1.82 4.98 -5.78
CA VAL A 16 1.25 6.25 -5.33
C VAL A 16 0.97 7.20 -6.50
N GLY A 17 0.03 8.09 -6.29
CA GLY A 17 -0.35 9.12 -7.26
C GLY A 17 -1.75 9.64 -7.02
N THR A 18 -2.05 10.84 -7.50
CA THR A 18 -3.37 11.48 -7.37
C THR A 18 -4.45 10.71 -8.15
N ASN A 19 -5.71 11.03 -7.90
CA ASN A 19 -6.80 10.53 -8.73
C ASN A 19 -6.60 10.97 -10.18
N GLY A 20 -6.82 10.05 -11.12
CA GLY A 20 -6.56 10.30 -12.55
C GLY A 20 -5.08 10.27 -12.97
N SER A 21 -4.14 9.99 -12.08
CA SER A 21 -2.71 9.92 -12.42
C SER A 21 -2.33 8.76 -13.37
N GLY A 22 -3.20 7.76 -13.50
CA GLY A 22 -2.97 6.59 -14.37
C GLY A 22 -2.75 5.26 -13.64
N LYS A 23 -2.86 5.21 -12.30
CA LYS A 23 -2.69 3.97 -11.51
C LYS A 23 -3.60 2.83 -11.99
N SER A 24 -4.90 3.08 -12.03
CA SER A 24 -5.88 2.06 -12.48
C SER A 24 -5.67 1.66 -13.95
N THR A 25 -5.21 2.58 -14.80
CA THR A 25 -4.85 2.24 -16.18
C THR A 25 -3.64 1.32 -16.22
N LEU A 26 -2.59 1.60 -15.43
CA LEU A 26 -1.44 0.71 -15.29
C LEU A 26 -1.86 -0.69 -14.83
N LEU A 27 -2.73 -0.77 -13.82
CA LEU A 27 -3.20 -2.06 -13.32
C LEU A 27 -4.00 -2.83 -14.37
N LYS A 28 -4.89 -2.16 -15.13
CA LYS A 28 -5.64 -2.77 -16.24
C LYS A 28 -4.72 -3.25 -17.38
N LEU A 29 -3.62 -2.57 -17.60
CA LEU A 29 -2.58 -3.00 -18.54
C LEU A 29 -1.85 -4.24 -18.04
N VAL A 30 -1.50 -4.29 -16.74
CA VAL A 30 -0.81 -5.44 -16.12
C VAL A 30 -1.71 -6.67 -16.10
N THR A 31 -3.00 -6.51 -15.81
CA THR A 31 -3.99 -7.60 -15.81
C THR A 31 -4.42 -8.04 -17.20
N GLY A 32 -4.00 -7.33 -18.26
CA GLY A 32 -4.37 -7.66 -19.65
C GLY A 32 -5.79 -7.25 -20.05
N VAL A 33 -6.54 -6.55 -19.19
CA VAL A 33 -7.88 -6.02 -19.49
C VAL A 33 -7.83 -4.96 -20.59
N VAL A 34 -6.71 -4.23 -20.67
CA VAL A 34 -6.47 -3.21 -21.70
C VAL A 34 -5.13 -3.51 -22.38
N THR A 35 -5.09 -3.38 -23.71
CA THR A 35 -3.85 -3.50 -24.48
C THR A 35 -3.17 -2.13 -24.62
N PRO A 36 -1.83 -2.05 -24.50
CA PRO A 36 -1.13 -0.78 -24.69
C PRO A 36 -1.20 -0.32 -26.15
N THR A 37 -1.38 0.98 -26.39
CA THR A 37 -1.36 1.57 -27.73
C THR A 37 0.05 1.48 -28.35
N THR A 38 1.09 1.60 -27.54
CA THR A 38 2.49 1.47 -27.93
C THR A 38 3.26 0.78 -26.82
N GLY A 39 4.37 0.14 -27.15
CA GLY A 39 5.17 -0.62 -26.19
C GLY A 39 4.65 -2.04 -25.96
N THR A 40 5.22 -2.70 -24.98
CA THR A 40 4.90 -4.10 -24.62
C THR A 40 4.79 -4.25 -23.11
N ILE A 41 3.86 -5.10 -22.70
CA ILE A 41 3.76 -5.55 -21.30
C ILE A 41 3.96 -7.05 -21.30
N LYS A 42 4.78 -7.51 -20.38
CA LYS A 42 5.03 -8.93 -20.19
C LYS A 42 4.83 -9.26 -18.73
N THR A 43 3.89 -10.13 -18.45
CA THR A 43 3.61 -10.67 -17.12
C THR A 43 3.83 -12.17 -17.15
N ASP A 44 4.35 -12.73 -16.06
CA ASP A 44 4.61 -14.15 -15.92
C ASP A 44 3.94 -14.65 -14.64
N GLY A 45 3.06 -15.64 -14.76
CA GLY A 45 2.32 -16.21 -13.64
C GLY A 45 0.83 -15.83 -13.58
N LYS A 46 0.12 -16.42 -12.61
CA LYS A 46 -1.30 -16.19 -12.36
C LYS A 46 -1.50 -14.91 -11.56
N ILE A 47 -2.41 -14.06 -12.04
CA ILE A 47 -2.71 -12.77 -11.41
C ILE A 47 -4.05 -12.86 -10.69
N ALA A 48 -4.08 -12.51 -9.40
CA ALA A 48 -5.30 -12.18 -8.68
C ALA A 48 -5.36 -10.66 -8.42
N ALA A 49 -6.49 -10.05 -8.73
CA ALA A 49 -6.67 -8.61 -8.54
C ALA A 49 -7.87 -8.33 -7.63
N LEU A 50 -7.63 -7.59 -6.55
CA LEU A 50 -8.67 -7.13 -5.64
C LEU A 50 -9.33 -5.82 -6.12
N LEU A 51 -9.01 -5.36 -7.34
CA LEU A 51 -9.54 -4.15 -7.97
C LEU A 51 -11.05 -4.12 -8.10
N GLU A 52 -11.61 -5.27 -8.38
CA GLU A 52 -13.05 -5.46 -8.59
C GLU A 52 -13.48 -6.71 -7.81
N LEU A 53 -13.57 -6.58 -6.48
CA LEU A 53 -14.00 -7.67 -5.61
C LEU A 53 -15.30 -8.31 -6.09
N GLY A 54 -15.23 -9.61 -6.40
CA GLY A 54 -16.37 -10.34 -6.92
C GLY A 54 -16.65 -10.13 -8.41
N ALA A 55 -15.72 -9.51 -9.16
CA ALA A 55 -15.82 -9.51 -10.62
C ALA A 55 -15.89 -10.94 -11.14
N GLY A 56 -16.89 -11.19 -11.98
CA GLY A 56 -17.17 -12.53 -12.49
C GLY A 56 -18.02 -13.42 -11.58
N PHE A 57 -18.44 -12.95 -10.40
CA PHE A 57 -19.44 -13.69 -9.60
C PHE A 57 -20.80 -13.67 -10.30
N ASN A 58 -21.42 -14.84 -10.36
CA ASN A 58 -22.79 -14.98 -10.82
C ASN A 58 -23.76 -14.89 -9.63
N PRO A 59 -24.66 -13.89 -9.58
CA PRO A 59 -25.59 -13.72 -8.46
C PRO A 59 -26.52 -14.92 -8.19
N GLU A 60 -26.81 -15.71 -9.22
CA GLU A 60 -27.69 -16.87 -9.13
C GLU A 60 -26.98 -18.13 -8.59
N TYR A 61 -25.64 -18.13 -8.61
CA TYR A 61 -24.83 -19.23 -8.12
C TYR A 61 -24.59 -19.12 -6.61
N THR A 62 -24.44 -20.26 -5.97
CA THR A 62 -24.00 -20.34 -4.57
C THR A 62 -22.61 -19.80 -4.37
N GLY A 63 -22.20 -19.57 -3.12
CA GLY A 63 -20.84 -19.18 -2.82
C GLY A 63 -19.81 -20.19 -3.31
N ILE A 64 -20.09 -21.49 -3.13
CA ILE A 64 -19.20 -22.57 -3.60
C ILE A 64 -19.06 -22.55 -5.12
N GLU A 65 -20.17 -22.46 -5.85
CA GLU A 65 -20.14 -22.41 -7.32
C GLU A 65 -19.36 -21.17 -7.80
N ASN A 66 -19.51 -20.03 -7.14
CA ASN A 66 -18.74 -18.82 -7.47
C ASN A 66 -17.24 -18.97 -7.16
N ILE A 67 -16.86 -19.70 -6.11
CA ILE A 67 -15.45 -20.04 -5.84
C ILE A 67 -14.84 -20.79 -7.04
N TYR A 68 -15.51 -21.84 -7.53
CA TYR A 68 -15.04 -22.60 -8.68
C TYR A 68 -15.05 -21.78 -9.98
N LEU A 69 -16.12 -21.03 -10.24
CA LEU A 69 -16.23 -20.15 -11.40
C LEU A 69 -15.07 -19.16 -11.45
N ASN A 70 -14.79 -18.46 -10.33
CA ASN A 70 -13.74 -17.46 -10.26
C ASN A 70 -12.34 -18.08 -10.37
N GLY A 71 -12.11 -19.22 -9.73
CA GLY A 71 -10.88 -19.98 -9.86
C GLY A 71 -10.61 -20.40 -11.31
N THR A 72 -11.64 -20.87 -12.03
CA THR A 72 -11.51 -21.20 -13.46
C THR A 72 -11.15 -19.97 -14.30
N MET A 73 -11.78 -18.82 -14.04
CA MET A 73 -11.48 -17.56 -14.72
C MET A 73 -10.01 -17.11 -14.46
N MET A 74 -9.47 -17.41 -13.29
CA MET A 74 -8.06 -17.15 -12.95
C MET A 74 -7.09 -18.21 -13.51
N GLY A 75 -7.60 -19.23 -14.24
CA GLY A 75 -6.80 -20.26 -14.87
C GLY A 75 -6.42 -21.44 -13.96
N TYR A 76 -7.16 -21.66 -12.86
CA TYR A 76 -7.02 -22.85 -12.02
C TYR A 76 -7.90 -23.98 -12.53
N THR A 77 -7.40 -25.21 -12.45
CA THR A 77 -8.19 -26.41 -12.71
C THR A 77 -9.17 -26.71 -11.56
N GLU A 78 -10.19 -27.49 -11.83
CA GLU A 78 -11.13 -27.92 -10.80
C GLU A 78 -10.44 -28.67 -9.65
N GLU A 79 -9.44 -29.51 -9.96
CA GLU A 79 -8.67 -30.25 -8.98
C GLU A 79 -7.82 -29.32 -8.08
N GLU A 80 -7.24 -28.27 -8.65
CA GLU A 80 -6.51 -27.24 -7.90
C GLU A 80 -7.45 -26.47 -6.98
N MET A 81 -8.65 -26.08 -7.48
CA MET A 81 -9.65 -25.40 -6.68
C MET A 81 -10.21 -26.26 -5.57
N LYS A 82 -10.46 -27.55 -5.83
CA LYS A 82 -10.97 -28.49 -4.80
C LYS A 82 -10.09 -28.55 -3.55
N LYS A 83 -8.78 -28.37 -3.71
CA LYS A 83 -7.83 -28.32 -2.59
C LYS A 83 -7.91 -27.01 -1.80
N ARG A 84 -8.26 -25.91 -2.46
CA ARG A 84 -8.29 -24.55 -1.89
C ARG A 84 -9.64 -24.16 -1.31
N VAL A 85 -10.72 -24.79 -1.78
CA VAL A 85 -12.11 -24.47 -1.35
C VAL A 85 -12.27 -24.52 0.17
N PRO A 86 -11.76 -25.51 0.91
CA PRO A 86 -11.87 -25.53 2.37
C PRO A 86 -11.28 -24.28 3.03
N ASP A 87 -10.08 -23.88 2.64
CA ASP A 87 -9.38 -22.72 3.19
C ASP A 87 -10.08 -21.41 2.83
N ILE A 88 -10.62 -21.32 1.60
CA ILE A 88 -11.43 -20.17 1.16
C ILE A 88 -12.69 -20.02 2.01
N ILE A 89 -13.40 -21.11 2.27
CA ILE A 89 -14.62 -21.13 3.08
C ILE A 89 -14.32 -20.73 4.52
N GLU A 90 -13.28 -21.31 5.12
CA GLU A 90 -12.83 -20.99 6.47
C GLU A 90 -12.41 -19.53 6.59
N PHE A 91 -11.69 -19.03 5.59
CA PHE A 91 -11.26 -17.62 5.57
C PHE A 91 -12.45 -16.66 5.46
N ALA A 92 -13.40 -16.93 4.54
CA ALA A 92 -14.58 -16.09 4.32
C ALA A 92 -15.46 -16.01 5.57
N ASP A 93 -15.57 -17.10 6.35
CA ASP A 93 -16.29 -17.18 7.62
C ASP A 93 -17.71 -16.61 7.50
N ILE A 94 -18.47 -17.10 6.51
CA ILE A 94 -19.88 -16.71 6.25
C ILE A 94 -20.86 -17.82 6.59
N GLY A 95 -20.40 -18.91 7.22
CA GLY A 95 -21.21 -20.03 7.69
C GLY A 95 -22.03 -20.70 6.57
N GLU A 96 -23.25 -21.13 6.89
CA GLU A 96 -24.13 -21.85 5.96
C GLU A 96 -24.55 -21.04 4.73
N PHE A 97 -24.35 -19.72 4.75
CA PHE A 97 -24.63 -18.89 3.58
C PHE A 97 -23.80 -19.28 2.36
N ILE A 98 -22.66 -19.97 2.57
CA ILE A 98 -21.83 -20.46 1.47
C ILE A 98 -22.62 -21.34 0.48
N ASN A 99 -23.67 -22.02 0.94
CA ASN A 99 -24.53 -22.89 0.16
C ASN A 99 -25.75 -22.13 -0.46
N GLN A 100 -25.87 -20.82 -0.20
CA GLN A 100 -26.96 -19.99 -0.72
C GLN A 100 -26.50 -19.19 -1.94
N PRO A 101 -27.42 -18.81 -2.84
CA PRO A 101 -27.10 -17.91 -3.95
C PRO A 101 -26.54 -16.58 -3.46
N VAL A 102 -25.49 -16.10 -4.13
CA VAL A 102 -24.76 -14.88 -3.72
C VAL A 102 -25.66 -13.62 -3.74
N LYS A 103 -26.71 -13.61 -4.54
CA LYS A 103 -27.72 -12.52 -4.51
C LYS A 103 -28.39 -12.34 -3.14
N SER A 104 -28.37 -13.35 -2.27
CA SER A 104 -28.92 -13.27 -0.91
C SER A 104 -27.93 -12.74 0.12
N TYR A 105 -26.68 -12.50 -0.27
CA TYR A 105 -25.63 -12.06 0.63
C TYR A 105 -25.77 -10.58 1.01
N SER A 106 -25.39 -10.25 2.23
CA SER A 106 -25.09 -8.85 2.58
C SER A 106 -23.85 -8.38 1.82
N SER A 107 -23.68 -7.06 1.67
CA SER A 107 -22.48 -6.49 1.04
C SER A 107 -21.20 -6.94 1.73
N GLY A 108 -21.23 -7.08 3.08
CA GLY A 108 -20.11 -7.59 3.86
C GLY A 108 -19.78 -9.05 3.56
N MET A 109 -20.80 -9.93 3.48
CA MET A 109 -20.60 -11.35 3.14
C MET A 109 -20.08 -11.51 1.72
N PHE A 110 -20.62 -10.76 0.78
CA PHE A 110 -20.16 -10.74 -0.59
C PHE A 110 -18.67 -10.36 -0.67
N ALA A 111 -18.31 -9.26 -0.03
CA ALA A 111 -16.94 -8.76 -0.03
C ALA A 111 -15.97 -9.71 0.68
N ARG A 112 -16.38 -10.35 1.80
CA ARG A 112 -15.58 -11.37 2.51
C ARG A 112 -15.31 -12.58 1.63
N LEU A 113 -16.33 -13.11 0.91
CA LEU A 113 -16.16 -14.23 0.00
C LEU A 113 -15.25 -13.86 -1.18
N ALA A 114 -15.49 -12.72 -1.81
CA ALA A 114 -14.72 -12.26 -2.96
C ALA A 114 -13.23 -12.05 -2.60
N PHE A 115 -12.98 -11.46 -1.43
CA PHE A 115 -11.63 -11.31 -0.90
C PHE A 115 -10.99 -12.67 -0.58
N ALA A 116 -11.72 -13.56 0.10
CA ALA A 116 -11.25 -14.90 0.44
C ALA A 116 -10.83 -15.71 -0.79
N VAL A 117 -11.61 -15.65 -1.88
CA VAL A 117 -11.25 -16.31 -3.15
C VAL A 117 -9.94 -15.73 -3.68
N SER A 118 -9.85 -14.41 -3.81
CA SER A 118 -8.70 -13.76 -4.45
C SER A 118 -7.38 -13.98 -3.71
N ILE A 119 -7.41 -14.10 -2.36
CA ILE A 119 -6.19 -14.20 -1.56
C ILE A 119 -5.76 -15.65 -1.27
N ASN A 120 -6.72 -16.60 -1.24
CA ASN A 120 -6.42 -18.00 -0.92
C ASN A 120 -6.20 -18.89 -2.15
N VAL A 121 -6.29 -18.36 -3.36
CA VAL A 121 -5.88 -19.09 -4.58
C VAL A 121 -4.38 -19.16 -4.77
N GLU A 122 -3.59 -18.50 -3.91
CA GLU A 122 -2.12 -18.46 -3.97
C GLU A 122 -1.62 -18.01 -5.35
N PRO A 123 -1.88 -16.77 -5.73
CA PRO A 123 -1.47 -16.24 -7.03
C PRO A 123 0.04 -15.98 -7.07
N ASP A 124 0.64 -15.97 -8.27
CA ASP A 124 2.02 -15.51 -8.47
C ASP A 124 2.13 -13.98 -8.30
N ILE A 125 1.07 -13.26 -8.67
CA ILE A 125 0.98 -11.81 -8.59
C ILE A 125 -0.36 -11.43 -7.93
N LEU A 126 -0.30 -10.72 -6.82
CA LEU A 126 -1.47 -10.16 -6.14
C LEU A 126 -1.52 -8.64 -6.34
N ILE A 127 -2.63 -8.15 -6.87
CA ILE A 127 -2.89 -6.71 -7.00
C ILE A 127 -3.90 -6.30 -5.94
N VAL A 128 -3.48 -5.40 -5.05
CA VAL A 128 -4.30 -4.88 -3.95
C VAL A 128 -4.61 -3.42 -4.20
N ASP A 129 -5.90 -3.09 -4.33
CA ASP A 129 -6.37 -1.71 -4.51
C ASP A 129 -7.39 -1.39 -3.41
N GLU A 130 -7.07 -0.46 -2.51
CA GLU A 130 -7.92 0.04 -1.41
C GLU A 130 -8.78 -0.99 -0.65
N ALA A 131 -8.72 -2.26 -1.06
CA ALA A 131 -9.61 -3.34 -0.66
C ALA A 131 -9.39 -3.83 0.78
N LEU A 132 -8.39 -3.34 1.51
CA LEU A 132 -8.13 -3.76 2.90
C LEU A 132 -9.14 -3.19 3.91
N SER A 133 -10.03 -2.30 3.49
CA SER A 133 -11.11 -1.75 4.33
C SER A 133 -12.39 -2.61 4.32
N VAL A 134 -12.32 -3.82 3.77
CA VAL A 134 -13.46 -4.74 3.65
C VAL A 134 -13.72 -5.49 4.95
N GLY A 135 -15.00 -5.63 5.29
CA GLY A 135 -15.44 -6.39 6.46
C GLY A 135 -15.26 -5.66 7.78
N ASP A 136 -15.35 -6.39 8.87
CA ASP A 136 -15.12 -5.89 10.21
C ASP A 136 -13.62 -5.91 10.59
N THR A 137 -13.27 -5.30 11.71
CA THR A 137 -11.89 -5.22 12.20
C THR A 137 -11.22 -6.60 12.31
N ARG A 138 -11.98 -7.65 12.72
CA ARG A 138 -11.43 -9.00 12.86
C ARG A 138 -11.07 -9.59 11.50
N PHE A 139 -11.91 -9.38 10.50
CA PHE A 139 -11.65 -9.82 9.13
C PHE A 139 -10.45 -9.06 8.52
N GLN A 140 -10.36 -7.75 8.78
CA GLN A 140 -9.21 -6.95 8.33
C GLN A 140 -7.88 -7.46 8.89
N VAL A 141 -7.84 -7.90 10.15
CA VAL A 141 -6.65 -8.53 10.74
C VAL A 141 -6.30 -9.82 10.00
N LYS A 142 -7.27 -10.71 9.74
CA LYS A 142 -7.06 -11.93 8.94
C LYS A 142 -6.48 -11.61 7.54
N CYS A 143 -7.01 -10.56 6.89
CA CYS A 143 -6.52 -10.11 5.58
C CYS A 143 -5.05 -9.69 5.62
N ILE A 144 -4.69 -8.90 6.64
CA ILE A 144 -3.32 -8.43 6.85
C ILE A 144 -2.36 -9.59 7.09
N ASP A 145 -2.75 -10.54 7.94
CA ASP A 145 -1.91 -11.70 8.26
C ASP A 145 -1.71 -12.60 7.03
N LYS A 146 -2.76 -12.84 6.26
CA LYS A 146 -2.67 -13.61 5.01
C LYS A 146 -1.82 -12.93 3.95
N MET A 147 -1.88 -11.61 3.86
CA MET A 147 -1.01 -10.85 2.95
C MET A 147 0.47 -10.98 3.32
N ARG A 148 0.80 -10.98 4.62
CA ARG A 148 2.18 -11.22 5.08
C ARG A 148 2.65 -12.64 4.72
N GLU A 149 1.80 -13.63 4.96
CA GLU A 149 2.07 -15.02 4.57
C GLU A 149 2.38 -15.14 3.08
N LEU A 150 1.58 -14.51 2.21
CA LEU A 150 1.83 -14.48 0.77
C LEU A 150 3.13 -13.75 0.41
N GLN A 151 3.45 -12.66 1.09
CA GLN A 151 4.70 -11.95 0.91
C GLN A 151 5.91 -12.82 1.28
N GLU A 152 5.85 -13.50 2.42
CA GLU A 152 6.88 -14.41 2.90
C GLU A 152 7.05 -15.64 2.00
N SER A 153 5.96 -16.10 1.37
CA SER A 153 6.00 -17.22 0.39
C SER A 153 6.53 -16.81 -0.99
N GLY A 154 6.85 -15.52 -1.20
CA GLY A 154 7.43 -15.01 -2.44
C GLY A 154 6.42 -14.60 -3.51
N THR A 155 5.15 -14.38 -3.15
CA THR A 155 4.16 -13.75 -4.04
C THR A 155 4.56 -12.32 -4.35
N THR A 156 4.48 -11.92 -5.61
CA THR A 156 4.68 -10.52 -6.02
C THR A 156 3.45 -9.70 -5.69
N ILE A 157 3.57 -8.59 -4.96
CA ILE A 157 2.43 -7.78 -4.54
C ILE A 157 2.52 -6.36 -5.10
N LEU A 158 1.49 -5.94 -5.84
CA LEU A 158 1.30 -4.56 -6.28
C LEU A 158 0.25 -3.89 -5.38
N PHE A 159 0.67 -2.93 -4.60
CA PHE A 159 -0.14 -2.27 -3.61
C PHE A 159 -0.54 -0.87 -4.07
N VAL A 160 -1.82 -0.64 -4.33
CA VAL A 160 -2.36 0.68 -4.67
C VAL A 160 -3.27 1.14 -3.53
N THR A 161 -2.89 2.19 -2.84
CA THR A 161 -3.69 2.72 -1.73
C THR A 161 -3.41 4.20 -1.54
N HIS A 162 -4.43 4.92 -1.06
CA HIS A 162 -4.26 6.28 -0.56
C HIS A 162 -3.74 6.30 0.89
N ALA A 163 -3.75 5.17 1.59
CA ALA A 163 -3.19 5.04 2.93
C ALA A 163 -1.68 4.84 2.88
N ILE A 164 -0.94 5.93 2.81
CA ILE A 164 0.52 6.02 2.70
C ILE A 164 1.25 5.11 3.70
N GLU A 165 0.76 5.05 4.93
CA GLU A 165 1.36 4.22 5.98
C GLU A 165 1.29 2.71 5.70
N GLN A 166 0.30 2.27 4.91
CA GLN A 166 0.22 0.87 4.49
C GLN A 166 1.35 0.53 3.50
N ILE A 167 1.67 1.46 2.57
CA ILE A 167 2.78 1.25 1.64
C ILE A 167 4.10 1.14 2.41
N LYS A 168 4.37 2.05 3.36
CA LYS A 168 5.58 1.98 4.19
C LYS A 168 5.68 0.69 5.01
N ARG A 169 4.52 0.11 5.39
CA ARG A 169 4.46 -1.11 6.19
C ARG A 169 4.65 -2.39 5.37
N PHE A 170 4.11 -2.44 4.15
CA PHE A 170 4.04 -3.66 3.35
C PHE A 170 4.97 -3.68 2.15
N CYS A 171 5.50 -2.53 1.72
CA CYS A 171 6.30 -2.42 0.52
C CYS A 171 7.74 -2.01 0.85
N THR A 172 8.69 -2.63 0.17
CA THR A 172 10.11 -2.22 0.22
C THR A 172 10.44 -1.18 -0.83
N ARG A 173 9.64 -1.14 -1.91
CA ARG A 173 9.79 -0.23 -3.05
C ARG A 173 8.46 0.44 -3.34
N ALA A 174 8.50 1.67 -3.80
CA ALA A 174 7.32 2.36 -4.30
C ALA A 174 7.61 3.08 -5.61
N ILE A 175 6.55 3.31 -6.38
CA ILE A 175 6.58 4.12 -7.59
C ILE A 175 5.54 5.23 -7.49
N TRP A 176 5.93 6.42 -7.92
CA TRP A 176 5.04 7.56 -8.00
C TRP A 176 4.66 7.85 -9.44
N ILE A 177 3.35 7.82 -9.72
CA ILE A 177 2.78 8.11 -11.04
C ILE A 177 2.04 9.44 -11.01
N LYS A 178 2.34 10.30 -11.99
CA LYS A 178 1.67 11.58 -12.20
C LYS A 178 1.39 11.79 -13.69
N ASN A 179 0.13 12.05 -14.05
CA ASN A 179 -0.30 12.30 -15.44
C ASN A 179 0.14 11.21 -16.44
N GLY A 180 0.16 9.96 -15.99
CA GLY A 180 0.60 8.80 -16.78
C GLY A 180 2.12 8.69 -16.98
N GLU A 181 2.90 9.47 -16.23
CA GLU A 181 4.36 9.38 -16.19
C GLU A 181 4.83 8.84 -14.86
N LEU A 182 5.89 8.04 -14.90
CA LEU A 182 6.61 7.59 -13.72
C LEU A 182 7.54 8.73 -13.29
N ILE A 183 7.29 9.29 -12.12
CA ILE A 183 8.02 10.43 -11.57
C ILE A 183 9.20 9.95 -10.72
N GLU A 184 8.96 8.95 -9.86
CA GLU A 184 9.96 8.40 -8.97
C GLU A 184 9.77 6.90 -8.82
N ASP A 185 10.87 6.18 -8.64
CA ASP A 185 10.92 4.73 -8.44
C ASP A 185 12.08 4.41 -7.50
N GLY A 186 11.79 3.95 -6.31
CA GLY A 186 12.82 3.76 -5.30
C GLY A 186 12.31 3.14 -4.01
N GLU A 187 13.06 3.33 -2.94
CA GLU A 187 12.72 2.84 -1.60
C GLU A 187 11.38 3.43 -1.14
N ALA A 188 10.51 2.58 -0.57
CA ALA A 188 9.11 2.91 -0.31
C ALA A 188 8.95 4.15 0.57
N SER A 189 9.72 4.29 1.64
CA SER A 189 9.60 5.44 2.54
C SER A 189 9.98 6.74 1.85
N GLN A 190 11.06 6.74 1.05
CA GLN A 190 11.53 7.94 0.34
C GLN A 190 10.53 8.41 -0.72
N VAL A 191 10.04 7.49 -1.56
CA VAL A 191 9.06 7.83 -2.62
C VAL A 191 7.75 8.32 -2.01
N VAL A 192 7.30 7.68 -0.94
CA VAL A 192 6.08 8.06 -0.23
C VAL A 192 6.22 9.43 0.42
N ASP A 193 7.35 9.74 1.05
CA ASP A 193 7.60 11.04 1.66
C ASP A 193 7.67 12.16 0.60
N LEU A 194 8.29 11.90 -0.55
CA LEU A 194 8.28 12.82 -1.69
C LEU A 194 6.85 13.08 -2.20
N TYR A 195 6.04 12.01 -2.32
CA TYR A 195 4.64 12.14 -2.73
C TYR A 195 3.80 12.90 -1.71
N ASP A 196 3.96 12.62 -0.41
CA ASP A 196 3.24 13.31 0.66
C ASP A 196 3.61 14.81 0.70
N ASN A 197 4.88 15.13 0.55
CA ASN A 197 5.35 16.51 0.43
C ASN A 197 4.76 17.22 -0.80
N PHE A 198 4.69 16.51 -1.95
CA PHE A 198 4.01 17.05 -3.13
C PHE A 198 2.53 17.32 -2.87
N MET A 199 1.83 16.43 -2.18
CA MET A 199 0.42 16.60 -1.83
C MET A 199 0.18 17.78 -0.89
N LYS A 200 1.08 18.02 0.07
CA LYS A 200 0.98 19.11 1.04
C LYS A 200 1.37 20.48 0.47
N TYR A 201 2.38 20.52 -0.37
CA TYR A 201 3.03 21.79 -0.76
C TYR A 201 2.98 22.09 -2.28
N GLY A 202 2.51 21.15 -3.11
CA GLY A 202 2.45 21.29 -4.57
C GLY A 202 3.84 21.26 -5.25
N GLU A 203 3.88 21.68 -6.53
CA GLU A 203 5.10 21.60 -7.36
C GLU A 203 6.24 22.52 -6.91
N LYS A 204 5.95 23.57 -6.15
CA LYS A 204 6.91 24.61 -5.79
C LYS A 204 8.04 24.18 -4.85
N LYS A 205 8.06 22.91 -4.37
CA LYS A 205 9.06 22.38 -3.43
C LYS A 205 9.65 21.01 -3.80
N ILE A 206 9.62 20.60 -5.07
CA ILE A 206 10.40 19.44 -5.51
C ILE A 206 11.77 19.92 -6.02
N GLU A 207 12.46 20.74 -5.29
CA GLU A 207 13.90 20.85 -5.38
C GLU A 207 14.49 19.74 -4.51
N LYS A 208 15.37 18.94 -5.10
CA LYS A 208 16.11 17.89 -4.40
C LYS A 208 16.63 18.45 -3.09
N VAL A 209 16.19 17.90 -1.98
CA VAL A 209 16.88 18.07 -0.69
C VAL A 209 18.20 17.32 -0.84
N ASN A 210 19.17 17.96 -1.44
CA ASN A 210 20.56 17.60 -1.25
C ASN A 210 20.85 17.90 0.22
N ASN A 211 21.38 16.94 0.94
CA ASN A 211 21.65 16.92 2.38
C ASN A 211 22.59 18.04 2.91
N GLU A 212 22.69 19.19 2.26
CA GLU A 212 23.56 20.30 2.66
C GLU A 212 22.91 21.70 2.49
N ASP A 213 21.66 21.80 2.03
CA ASP A 213 21.08 23.13 1.86
C ASP A 213 20.35 23.59 3.13
N GLU A 214 20.78 24.73 3.64
CA GLU A 214 20.14 25.52 4.67
C GLU A 214 18.62 25.60 4.42
N PHE A 215 17.85 25.15 5.39
CA PHE A 215 16.40 25.24 5.39
C PHE A 215 16.00 26.73 5.47
N ARG A 216 15.84 27.39 4.32
CA ARG A 216 15.32 28.75 4.25
C ARG A 216 13.81 28.73 4.29
N LEU A 217 13.24 29.25 5.36
CA LEU A 217 11.82 29.49 5.46
C LEU A 217 11.34 30.53 4.44
N PRO A 218 10.05 30.43 3.97
CA PRO A 218 9.45 31.51 3.21
C PRO A 218 9.46 32.83 4.03
N GLU A 219 9.79 33.96 3.41
CA GLU A 219 9.89 35.28 4.04
C GLU A 219 8.59 35.81 4.69
N ASN A 220 7.46 35.10 4.57
CA ASN A 220 6.16 35.43 5.15
C ASN A 220 5.54 34.24 5.88
N SER A 221 6.22 33.67 6.85
CA SER A 221 5.65 32.61 7.67
C SER A 221 5.18 33.17 9.02
N ASP A 222 3.94 32.89 9.38
CA ASP A 222 3.35 33.20 10.70
C ASP A 222 3.89 32.26 11.82
N TYR A 223 5.11 31.77 11.67
CA TYR A 223 5.72 30.92 12.67
C TYR A 223 6.31 31.76 13.82
N LEU A 224 5.94 31.39 15.04
CA LEU A 224 6.42 32.03 16.26
C LEU A 224 7.88 31.67 16.57
N ALA A 225 8.30 30.46 16.21
CA ALA A 225 9.67 29.96 16.34
C ALA A 225 10.00 28.89 15.29
N VAL A 226 11.28 28.73 14.97
CA VAL A 226 11.76 27.77 13.99
C VAL A 226 13.02 27.06 14.47
N ILE A 227 13.01 25.73 14.39
CA ILE A 227 14.19 24.92 14.66
C ILE A 227 15.18 25.04 13.49
N GLN A 228 16.37 25.55 13.77
CA GLN A 228 17.43 25.73 12.81
C GLN A 228 18.33 24.47 12.71
N LYS A 229 18.58 23.82 13.83
CA LYS A 229 19.48 22.68 13.89
C LYS A 229 19.11 21.75 15.03
N VAL A 230 19.23 20.46 14.78
CA VAL A 230 19.21 19.42 15.81
C VAL A 230 20.49 18.60 15.70
N SER A 231 21.21 18.45 16.79
CA SER A 231 22.39 17.62 16.86
C SER A 231 22.32 16.64 18.02
N ILE A 232 22.89 15.47 17.83
CA ILE A 232 23.01 14.43 18.86
C ILE A 232 24.48 14.10 19.06
N ASN A 233 24.85 13.79 20.31
CA ASN A 233 26.25 13.56 20.67
C ASN A 233 26.87 12.31 20.03
N LYS A 234 26.05 11.32 19.62
CA LYS A 234 26.47 10.13 18.85
C LYS A 234 25.28 9.38 18.26
N ASN A 235 25.55 8.51 17.27
CA ASN A 235 24.51 7.79 16.52
C ASN A 235 24.16 6.40 17.10
N MET A 236 24.91 5.90 18.07
CA MET A 236 24.66 4.62 18.74
C MET A 236 24.87 4.75 20.24
N PHE A 237 23.92 4.19 21.00
CA PHE A 237 23.91 4.23 22.46
C PHE A 237 23.78 2.82 23.03
N LYS A 238 24.43 2.58 24.15
CA LYS A 238 24.18 1.39 24.98
C LYS A 238 23.08 1.71 25.99
N THR A 239 22.45 0.68 26.52
CA THR A 239 21.45 0.85 27.62
C THR A 239 22.05 1.66 28.77
N PHE A 240 21.30 2.65 29.25
CA PHE A 240 21.67 3.61 30.31
C PHE A 240 22.79 4.61 29.94
N GLU A 241 23.14 4.72 28.67
CA GLU A 241 24.09 5.74 28.24
C GLU A 241 23.40 7.09 28.05
N LYS A 242 24.08 8.18 28.43
CA LYS A 242 23.52 9.53 28.31
C LYS A 242 23.40 9.97 26.85
N LEU A 243 22.19 10.30 26.44
CA LEU A 243 21.90 10.97 25.18
C LEU A 243 21.82 12.48 25.43
N GLU A 244 22.61 13.24 24.65
CA GLU A 244 22.52 14.69 24.62
C GLU A 244 21.97 15.11 23.27
N VAL A 245 20.89 15.87 23.29
CA VAL A 245 20.24 16.45 22.11
C VAL A 245 20.34 17.97 22.25
N GLU A 246 21.00 18.59 21.29
CA GLU A 246 21.10 20.04 21.20
C GLU A 246 20.17 20.52 20.09
N VAL A 247 19.30 21.46 20.43
CA VAL A 247 18.32 22.06 19.49
C VAL A 247 18.60 23.55 19.41
N THR A 248 18.96 24.02 18.23
CA THR A 248 19.12 25.46 17.95
C THR A 248 17.87 25.92 17.23
N TYR A 249 17.26 27.03 17.70
CA TYR A 249 16.07 27.60 17.13
C TYR A 249 16.08 29.13 17.17
N ASP A 250 15.34 29.74 16.25
CA ASP A 250 15.09 31.18 16.24
C ASP A 250 13.67 31.46 16.71
N VAL A 251 13.50 32.48 17.53
CA VAL A 251 12.20 32.97 18.01
C VAL A 251 11.92 34.32 17.34
N TYR A 252 10.75 34.43 16.71
CA TYR A 252 10.34 35.62 15.97
C TYR A 252 9.30 36.45 16.71
N ASP A 253 8.71 35.92 17.78
CA ASP A 253 7.77 36.62 18.63
C ASP A 253 8.41 36.95 20.01
N ASN A 254 8.60 38.25 20.27
CA ASN A 254 9.17 38.74 21.53
C ASN A 254 8.22 38.64 22.74
N HIS A 255 6.97 38.21 22.52
CA HIS A 255 5.96 38.02 23.58
C HIS A 255 5.75 36.57 23.98
N MET A 256 6.58 35.65 23.47
CA MET A 256 6.51 34.24 23.82
C MET A 256 7.12 34.01 25.22
N GLU A 257 6.27 33.74 26.21
CA GLU A 257 6.71 33.51 27.61
C GLU A 257 7.17 32.08 27.86
N ASP A 258 6.60 31.07 27.15
CA ASP A 258 6.93 29.64 27.33
C ASP A 258 7.08 28.92 25.98
N LEU A 259 8.30 28.53 25.62
CA LEU A 259 8.58 27.66 24.48
C LEU A 259 8.89 26.24 24.99
N GLN A 260 8.06 25.27 24.60
CA GLN A 260 8.31 23.87 24.90
C GLN A 260 8.82 23.13 23.67
N VAL A 261 9.99 22.50 23.77
CA VAL A 261 10.58 21.67 22.76
C VAL A 261 10.46 20.21 23.20
N GLY A 262 9.71 19.40 22.44
CA GLY A 262 9.56 17.98 22.69
C GLY A 262 10.49 17.16 21.80
N VAL A 263 11.17 16.17 22.37
CA VAL A 263 11.95 15.15 21.64
C VAL A 263 11.27 13.81 21.81
N ALA A 264 10.81 13.19 20.74
CA ALA A 264 10.20 11.88 20.76
C ALA A 264 11.15 10.82 20.19
N PHE A 265 11.27 9.69 20.87
CA PHE A 265 12.06 8.55 20.43
C PHE A 265 11.12 7.46 19.91
N TYR A 266 11.45 6.94 18.73
CA TYR A 266 10.71 5.84 18.11
C TYR A 266 11.67 4.67 17.89
N SER A 267 11.21 3.45 18.17
CA SER A 267 11.93 2.26 17.70
C SER A 267 11.78 2.12 16.18
N LEU A 268 12.55 1.24 15.56
CA LEU A 268 12.46 0.96 14.13
C LEU A 268 11.07 0.45 13.70
N ASP A 269 10.31 -0.14 14.63
CA ASP A 269 8.91 -0.53 14.45
C ASP A 269 7.91 0.61 14.78
N ARG A 270 8.40 1.84 14.99
CA ARG A 270 7.64 3.06 15.28
C ARG A 270 6.80 3.03 16.57
N LYS A 271 7.16 2.20 17.53
CA LYS A 271 6.58 2.28 18.87
C LYS A 271 7.24 3.41 19.64
N ILE A 272 6.43 4.23 20.32
CA ILE A 272 6.91 5.25 21.26
C ILE A 272 7.29 4.52 22.56
N TYR A 273 8.47 4.77 23.06
CA TYR A 273 8.93 4.33 24.37
C TYR A 273 8.95 5.49 25.35
#